data_74654bef79c3ffb05e2f66a00e3bbd09
#
_entry.id   74654bef79c3ffb05e2f66a00e3bbd09
#
_cell.length_a   1.000
_cell.length_b   1.000
_cell.length_c   1.000
_cell.angle_alpha   90.00
_cell.angle_beta   90.00
_cell.angle_gamma   90.00
#
_symmetry.space_group_name_H-M   'P 1'
#
loop_
_entity.id
_entity.type
_entity.pdbx_description
1 polymer ?
#
loop_
_entity_poly.entity_id
_entity_poly.type
_entity_poly.pdbx_seq_one_letter_code
_entity_poly.pdbx_strand_id
1 'polypeptide(L)'
;MQNTKITDTIQYVGTDDKNIDLFESQYIVPNGVSYNSYVILDEKTAVMDGVDERAEKEWFENLEHTLNGKQPDYLVVTHLEPDHAGNIQKFMEKYPQAQIVVNAKALSMLPQFFTLDMSARSVVVKEGDELTLGNHVLTFIMAPMVHWPEVMMAYEKTEKVLF
;
A
#
# COMPACT_ATOMS: atom_id res chain seq x y z
N MET A 1 -18.21 -1.15 9.99
CA MET A 1 -17.11 -0.55 9.20
C MET A 1 -17.56 0.81 8.66
N GLN A 2 -16.87 1.88 8.98
CA GLN A 2 -17.06 3.14 8.28
C GLN A 2 -16.29 3.02 6.97
N ASN A 3 -17.00 2.84 5.85
CA ASN A 3 -16.40 2.90 4.53
C ASN A 3 -16.12 4.39 4.23
N THR A 4 -14.94 4.86 4.60
CA THR A 4 -14.56 6.26 4.40
C THR A 4 -14.14 6.43 2.95
N LYS A 5 -15.04 6.92 2.13
CA LYS A 5 -14.72 7.33 0.77
C LYS A 5 -13.86 8.59 0.79
N ILE A 6 -12.74 8.56 0.11
CA ILE A 6 -11.97 9.77 -0.21
C ILE A 6 -12.64 10.43 -1.42
N THR A 7 -12.92 9.63 -2.44
CA THR A 7 -13.73 9.99 -3.62
C THR A 7 -14.67 8.82 -3.96
N ASP A 8 -15.38 8.86 -5.07
CA ASP A 8 -16.21 7.73 -5.49
C ASP A 8 -15.38 6.51 -5.90
N THR A 9 -14.15 6.71 -6.37
CA THR A 9 -13.26 5.69 -6.89
C THR A 9 -12.04 5.41 -6.00
N ILE A 10 -11.69 6.32 -5.07
CA ILE A 10 -10.62 6.14 -4.09
C ILE A 10 -11.25 5.92 -2.71
N GLN A 11 -11.02 4.73 -2.15
CA GLN A 11 -11.63 4.30 -0.90
C GLN A 11 -10.57 3.91 0.14
N TYR A 12 -10.76 4.36 1.37
CA TYR A 12 -9.92 3.97 2.50
C TYR A 12 -10.24 2.54 2.93
N VAL A 13 -9.20 1.72 3.05
CA VAL A 13 -9.28 0.32 3.50
C VAL A 13 -8.35 0.02 4.66
N GLY A 14 -7.69 1.05 5.20
CA GLY A 14 -6.81 0.94 6.35
C GLY A 14 -7.52 0.57 7.64
N THR A 15 -6.77 0.56 8.72
CA THR A 15 -7.27 0.12 10.05
C THR A 15 -6.83 1.07 11.15
N ASP A 16 -7.59 1.09 12.26
CA ASP A 16 -7.26 1.85 13.47
C ASP A 16 -6.83 0.87 14.58
N ASP A 17 -5.55 0.82 14.91
CA ASP A 17 -5.03 0.03 16.03
C ASP A 17 -5.10 0.85 17.32
N LYS A 18 -6.14 0.60 18.11
CA LYS A 18 -6.35 1.23 19.42
C LYS A 18 -5.79 0.44 20.60
N ASN A 19 -5.19 -0.72 20.32
CA ASN A 19 -4.66 -1.63 21.34
C ASN A 19 -3.14 -1.60 21.43
N ILE A 20 -2.49 -0.94 20.48
CA ILE A 20 -1.03 -0.76 20.51
C ILE A 20 -0.65 0.20 21.64
N ASP A 21 0.29 -0.18 22.48
CA ASP A 21 0.83 0.63 23.57
C ASP A 21 2.07 1.44 23.15
N LEU A 22 2.93 0.83 22.32
CA LEU A 22 4.15 1.43 21.83
C LEU A 22 4.27 1.26 20.30
N PHE A 23 4.19 2.37 19.56
CA PHE A 23 4.51 2.36 18.15
C PHE A 23 6.03 2.30 17.97
N GLU A 24 6.50 1.46 17.04
CA GLU A 24 7.93 1.15 16.83
C GLU A 24 8.69 0.72 18.11
N SER A 25 7.99 0.14 19.07
CA SER A 25 8.53 -0.28 20.38
C SER A 25 9.11 0.85 21.23
N GLN A 26 8.84 2.11 20.90
CA GLN A 26 9.42 3.28 21.60
C GLN A 26 8.48 4.46 21.81
N TYR A 27 7.49 4.66 20.92
CA TYR A 27 6.60 5.81 21.01
C TYR A 27 5.29 5.45 21.70
N ILE A 28 4.99 6.13 22.81
CA ILE A 28 3.72 5.98 23.51
C ILE A 28 2.61 6.61 22.64
N VAL A 29 1.59 5.81 22.30
CA VAL A 29 0.46 6.22 21.45
C VAL A 29 -0.87 6.03 22.17
N PRO A 30 -1.23 6.94 23.10
CA PRO A 30 -2.38 6.75 23.99
C PRO A 30 -3.73 6.70 23.27
N ASN A 31 -3.79 7.15 22.02
CA ASN A 31 -4.99 7.12 21.19
C ASN A 31 -4.91 6.03 20.09
N GLY A 32 -3.86 5.21 20.09
CA GLY A 32 -3.56 4.26 19.02
C GLY A 32 -2.94 4.91 17.79
N VAL A 33 -2.87 4.16 16.70
CA VAL A 33 -2.38 4.59 15.38
C VAL A 33 -3.35 4.17 14.29
N SER A 34 -3.36 4.89 13.18
CA SER A 34 -4.07 4.52 11.95
C SER A 34 -3.04 4.03 10.93
N TYR A 35 -3.25 2.83 10.41
CA TYR A 35 -2.49 2.31 9.27
C TYR A 35 -3.24 2.66 7.99
N ASN A 36 -2.64 3.47 7.15
CA ASN A 36 -3.31 4.06 6.00
C ASN A 36 -3.09 3.21 4.75
N SER A 37 -4.17 2.64 4.25
CA SER A 37 -4.21 1.90 2.99
C SER A 37 -5.44 2.30 2.20
N TYR A 38 -5.33 2.31 0.87
CA TYR A 38 -6.41 2.77 -0.01
C TYR A 38 -6.56 1.83 -1.21
N VAL A 39 -7.76 1.81 -1.80
CA VAL A 39 -8.04 1.15 -3.08
C VAL A 39 -8.45 2.20 -4.10
N ILE A 40 -7.83 2.17 -5.27
CA ILE A 40 -8.24 2.94 -6.44
C ILE A 40 -8.97 1.98 -7.38
N LEU A 41 -10.28 2.20 -7.56
CA LEU A 41 -11.15 1.39 -8.40
C LEU A 41 -11.24 1.99 -9.80
N ASP A 42 -10.66 1.29 -10.78
CA ASP A 42 -10.70 1.69 -12.19
C ASP A 42 -10.75 0.44 -13.09
N GLU A 43 -10.39 0.56 -14.37
CA GLU A 43 -10.21 -0.59 -15.27
C GLU A 43 -9.22 -1.59 -14.69
N LYS A 44 -8.09 -1.08 -14.17
CA LYS A 44 -7.17 -1.79 -13.28
C LYS A 44 -7.31 -1.27 -11.87
N THR A 45 -7.28 -2.17 -10.92
CA THR A 45 -7.42 -1.83 -9.50
C THR A 45 -6.06 -1.80 -8.82
N ALA A 46 -5.74 -0.69 -8.17
CA ALA A 46 -4.52 -0.55 -7.37
C ALA A 46 -4.85 -0.47 -5.88
N VAL A 47 -4.08 -1.19 -5.06
CA VAL A 47 -4.05 -1.04 -3.60
C VAL A 47 -2.81 -0.21 -3.25
N MET A 48 -2.99 0.85 -2.47
CA MET A 48 -1.93 1.75 -2.02
C MET A 48 -1.53 1.39 -0.60
N ASP A 49 -0.31 0.92 -0.43
CA ASP A 49 0.27 0.39 0.81
C ASP A 49 -0.56 -0.73 1.49
N GLY A 50 0.06 -1.41 2.42
CA GLY A 50 -0.57 -2.33 3.34
C GLY A 50 -0.76 -1.70 4.72
N VAL A 51 -0.76 -2.57 5.74
CA VAL A 51 -0.89 -2.22 7.15
C VAL A 51 0.06 -3.10 7.97
N ASP A 52 0.23 -2.78 9.26
CA ASP A 52 0.96 -3.61 10.21
C ASP A 52 0.38 -5.05 10.26
N GLU A 53 1.24 -6.04 10.51
CA GLU A 53 0.87 -7.46 10.55
C GLU A 53 -0.26 -7.75 11.53
N ARG A 54 -0.33 -7.06 12.66
CA ARG A 54 -1.38 -7.24 13.67
C ARG A 54 -2.77 -6.84 13.21
N ALA A 55 -2.88 -6.02 12.16
CA ALA A 55 -4.12 -5.56 11.57
C ALA A 55 -4.55 -6.38 10.32
N GLU A 56 -3.84 -7.47 10.00
CA GLU A 56 -4.04 -8.31 8.82
C GLU A 56 -5.51 -8.63 8.54
N LYS A 57 -6.19 -9.21 9.54
CA LYS A 57 -7.56 -9.71 9.38
C LYS A 57 -8.52 -8.60 8.98
N GLU A 58 -8.50 -7.49 9.71
CA GLU A 58 -9.39 -6.35 9.45
C GLU A 58 -9.09 -5.72 8.08
N TRP A 59 -7.81 -5.58 7.73
CA TRP A 59 -7.40 -5.06 6.43
C TRP A 59 -7.91 -5.90 5.26
N PHE A 60 -7.74 -7.22 5.33
CA PHE A 60 -8.26 -8.10 4.27
C PHE A 60 -9.79 -8.10 4.20
N GLU A 61 -10.50 -8.01 5.33
CA GLU A 61 -11.96 -7.85 5.34
C GLU A 61 -12.38 -6.53 4.65
N ASN A 62 -11.67 -5.42 4.92
CA ASN A 62 -11.90 -4.13 4.27
C ASN A 62 -11.62 -4.18 2.77
N LEU A 63 -10.50 -4.81 2.38
CA LEU A 63 -10.15 -5.03 0.98
C LEU A 63 -11.22 -5.84 0.24
N GLU A 64 -11.60 -7.00 0.75
CA GLU A 64 -12.60 -7.88 0.13
C GLU A 64 -13.95 -7.17 -0.03
N HIS A 65 -14.35 -6.42 0.99
CA HIS A 65 -15.59 -5.63 0.92
C HIS A 65 -15.52 -4.58 -0.19
N THR A 66 -14.41 -3.84 -0.28
CA THR A 66 -14.22 -2.76 -1.27
C THR A 66 -14.05 -3.31 -2.67
N LEU A 67 -13.29 -4.39 -2.82
CA LEU A 67 -13.04 -5.05 -4.11
C LEU A 67 -14.32 -5.69 -4.67
N ASN A 68 -15.25 -6.09 -3.80
CA ASN A 68 -16.54 -6.68 -4.19
C ASN A 68 -16.43 -7.78 -5.26
N GLY A 69 -15.49 -8.71 -5.06
CA GLY A 69 -15.21 -9.83 -5.95
C GLY A 69 -14.24 -9.53 -7.09
N LYS A 70 -13.81 -8.29 -7.30
CA LYS A 70 -12.71 -7.95 -8.21
C LYS A 70 -11.38 -8.43 -7.64
N GLN A 71 -10.41 -8.67 -8.52
CA GLN A 71 -9.03 -8.93 -8.12
C GLN A 71 -8.21 -7.66 -8.29
N PRO A 72 -7.32 -7.32 -7.36
CA PRO A 72 -6.41 -6.18 -7.55
C PRO A 72 -5.35 -6.53 -8.59
N ASP A 73 -5.02 -5.55 -9.44
CA ASP A 73 -3.94 -5.67 -10.42
C ASP A 73 -2.59 -5.27 -9.82
N TYR A 74 -2.60 -4.31 -8.90
CA TYR A 74 -1.39 -3.74 -8.33
C TYR A 74 -1.47 -3.60 -6.81
N LEU A 75 -0.32 -3.84 -6.14
CA LEU A 75 -0.01 -3.33 -4.82
C LEU A 75 1.11 -2.30 -4.99
N VAL A 76 0.81 -1.04 -4.78
CA VAL A 76 1.79 0.05 -4.80
C VAL A 76 2.34 0.22 -3.39
N VAL A 77 3.65 0.08 -3.21
CA VAL A 77 4.30 0.18 -1.90
C VAL A 77 5.15 1.43 -1.87
N THR A 78 4.73 2.40 -1.07
CA THR A 78 5.42 3.68 -0.94
C THR A 78 6.54 3.63 0.08
N HIS A 79 6.43 2.70 1.07
CA HIS A 79 7.37 2.55 2.17
C HIS A 79 7.41 1.10 2.68
N LEU A 80 8.57 0.66 3.22
CA LEU A 80 8.77 -0.71 3.71
C LEU A 80 8.73 -0.84 5.24
N GLU A 81 8.40 0.21 5.96
CA GLU A 81 8.17 0.14 7.39
C GLU A 81 6.97 -0.78 7.71
N PRO A 82 6.97 -1.52 8.84
CA PRO A 82 5.95 -2.54 9.12
C PRO A 82 4.50 -2.05 9.02
N ASP A 83 4.23 -0.80 9.37
CA ASP A 83 2.87 -0.21 9.29
C ASP A 83 2.37 0.02 7.85
N HIS A 84 3.26 0.01 6.86
CA HIS A 84 2.95 0.01 5.43
C HIS A 84 3.12 -1.38 4.79
N ALA A 85 4.05 -2.18 5.31
CA ALA A 85 4.57 -3.34 4.60
C ALA A 85 4.29 -4.70 5.28
N GLY A 86 3.78 -4.71 6.51
CA GLY A 86 3.65 -5.94 7.32
C GLY A 86 2.89 -7.07 6.65
N ASN A 87 1.99 -6.78 5.73
CA ASN A 87 1.15 -7.76 5.04
C ASN A 87 1.45 -7.91 3.53
N ILE A 88 2.55 -7.35 3.01
CA ILE A 88 2.89 -7.43 1.57
C ILE A 88 2.94 -8.90 1.10
N GLN A 89 3.67 -9.76 1.81
CA GLN A 89 3.81 -11.16 1.40
C GLN A 89 2.45 -11.86 1.34
N LYS A 90 1.63 -11.70 2.36
CA LYS A 90 0.29 -12.31 2.45
C LYS A 90 -0.63 -11.81 1.34
N PHE A 91 -0.54 -10.51 1.01
CA PHE A 91 -1.27 -9.95 -0.12
C PHE A 91 -0.85 -10.59 -1.45
N MET A 92 0.46 -10.69 -1.69
CA MET A 92 1.00 -11.28 -2.92
C MET A 92 0.74 -12.78 -3.04
N GLU A 93 0.61 -13.50 -1.93
CA GLU A 93 0.18 -14.90 -1.88
C GLU A 93 -1.32 -15.05 -2.17
N LYS A 94 -2.14 -14.18 -1.55
CA LYS A 94 -3.61 -14.18 -1.73
C LYS A 94 -4.04 -13.77 -3.14
N TYR A 95 -3.32 -12.83 -3.75
CA TYR A 95 -3.59 -12.30 -5.09
C TYR A 95 -2.44 -12.60 -6.06
N PRO A 96 -2.33 -13.86 -6.54
CA PRO A 96 -1.16 -14.31 -7.31
C PRO A 96 -1.03 -13.62 -8.69
N GLN A 97 -2.07 -12.97 -9.18
CA GLN A 97 -2.04 -12.20 -10.43
C GLN A 97 -1.61 -10.75 -10.24
N ALA A 98 -1.65 -10.25 -9.00
CA ALA A 98 -1.24 -8.90 -8.70
C ALA A 98 0.26 -8.69 -8.91
N GLN A 99 0.63 -7.50 -9.36
CA GLN A 99 2.01 -7.04 -9.44
C GLN A 99 2.31 -6.06 -8.30
N ILE A 100 3.51 -6.15 -7.74
CA ILE A 100 3.99 -5.17 -6.77
C ILE A 100 4.68 -4.02 -7.50
N VAL A 101 4.27 -2.78 -7.20
CA VAL A 101 4.85 -1.55 -7.78
C VAL A 101 5.74 -0.91 -6.73
N VAL A 102 7.03 -0.86 -7.01
CA VAL A 102 8.07 -0.39 -6.07
C VAL A 102 9.17 0.34 -6.83
N ASN A 103 9.98 1.13 -6.14
CA ASN A 103 11.22 1.61 -6.75
C ASN A 103 12.35 0.56 -6.65
N ALA A 104 13.46 0.80 -7.35
CA ALA A 104 14.58 -0.13 -7.40
C ALA A 104 15.22 -0.39 -6.02
N LYS A 105 15.22 0.62 -5.13
CA LYS A 105 15.77 0.47 -3.78
C LYS A 105 14.87 -0.43 -2.93
N ALA A 106 13.56 -0.20 -2.93
CA ALA A 106 12.59 -1.05 -2.24
C ALA A 106 12.67 -2.49 -2.75
N LEU A 107 12.71 -2.71 -4.07
CA LEU A 107 12.86 -4.06 -4.64
C LEU A 107 14.10 -4.78 -4.09
N SER A 108 15.24 -4.08 -3.98
CA SER A 108 16.47 -4.65 -3.41
C SER A 108 16.38 -4.97 -1.91
N MET A 109 15.46 -4.32 -1.20
CA MET A 109 15.27 -4.50 0.24
C MET A 109 14.24 -5.59 0.58
N LEU A 110 13.24 -5.85 -0.28
CA LEU A 110 12.20 -6.85 -0.04
C LEU A 110 12.73 -8.21 0.45
N PRO A 111 13.82 -8.80 -0.11
CA PRO A 111 14.34 -10.08 0.36
C PRO A 111 14.93 -10.07 1.77
N GLN A 112 15.10 -8.89 2.39
CA GLN A 112 15.55 -8.77 3.78
C GLN A 112 14.40 -8.96 4.78
N PHE A 113 13.17 -8.75 4.32
CA PHE A 113 11.97 -8.79 5.16
C PHE A 113 11.05 -9.97 4.82
N PHE A 114 11.05 -10.41 3.55
CA PHE A 114 10.11 -11.40 3.04
C PHE A 114 10.83 -12.58 2.41
N THR A 115 10.25 -13.78 2.55
CA THR A 115 10.77 -15.01 1.94
C THR A 115 10.24 -15.27 0.54
N LEU A 116 9.10 -14.66 0.19
CA LEU A 116 8.52 -14.76 -1.15
C LEU A 116 9.36 -13.93 -2.14
N ASP A 117 9.84 -14.57 -3.20
CA ASP A 117 10.44 -13.83 -4.33
C ASP A 117 9.36 -13.13 -5.15
N MET A 118 9.37 -11.80 -5.09
CA MET A 118 8.42 -10.95 -5.79
C MET A 118 8.99 -10.35 -7.08
N SER A 119 10.25 -10.65 -7.42
CA SER A 119 10.97 -10.00 -8.53
C SER A 119 10.28 -10.21 -9.88
N ALA A 120 9.76 -11.41 -10.15
CA ALA A 120 9.06 -11.73 -11.40
C ALA A 120 7.70 -11.03 -11.54
N ARG A 121 7.15 -10.50 -10.44
CA ARG A 121 5.88 -9.77 -10.40
C ARG A 121 6.06 -8.32 -10.00
N SER A 122 7.24 -7.75 -10.20
CA SER A 122 7.54 -6.37 -9.86
C SER A 122 7.44 -5.44 -11.07
N VAL A 123 6.78 -4.30 -10.86
CA VAL A 123 6.86 -3.12 -11.71
C VAL A 123 7.77 -2.12 -11.02
N VAL A 124 8.96 -1.93 -11.58
CA VAL A 124 9.96 -1.02 -10.99
C VAL A 124 9.79 0.37 -11.57
N VAL A 125 9.52 1.33 -10.68
CA VAL A 125 9.30 2.74 -11.04
C VAL A 125 10.41 3.64 -10.52
N LYS A 126 10.57 4.81 -11.15
CA LYS A 126 11.52 5.87 -10.80
C LYS A 126 10.83 7.23 -10.81
N GLU A 127 11.60 8.26 -10.48
CA GLU A 127 11.13 9.66 -10.52
C GLU A 127 10.42 10.00 -11.82
N GLY A 128 9.17 10.48 -11.71
CA GLY A 128 8.36 10.95 -12.83
C GLY A 128 7.71 9.84 -13.68
N ASP A 129 7.96 8.56 -13.40
CA ASP A 129 7.27 7.47 -14.11
C ASP A 129 5.76 7.52 -13.81
N GLU A 130 4.97 7.04 -14.76
CA GLU A 130 3.51 7.01 -14.64
C GLU A 130 2.98 5.57 -14.76
N LEU A 131 1.97 5.26 -13.94
CA LEU A 131 1.18 4.03 -14.02
C LEU A 131 -0.27 4.38 -14.33
N THR A 132 -0.75 3.97 -15.50
CA THR A 132 -2.14 4.18 -15.90
C THR A 132 -3.01 3.01 -15.45
N LEU A 133 -4.11 3.33 -14.77
CA LEU A 133 -5.11 2.34 -14.31
C LEU A 133 -6.37 2.30 -15.21
N GLY A 134 -6.45 3.21 -16.15
CA GLY A 134 -7.60 3.49 -17.01
C GLY A 134 -7.82 5.00 -17.04
N ASN A 135 -8.76 5.51 -16.24
CA ASN A 135 -8.97 6.95 -16.07
C ASN A 135 -8.00 7.57 -15.07
N HIS A 136 -7.58 6.79 -14.06
CA HIS A 136 -6.61 7.22 -13.06
C HIS A 136 -5.18 7.03 -13.56
N VAL A 137 -4.31 8.00 -13.25
CA VAL A 137 -2.88 7.96 -13.55
C VAL A 137 -2.10 8.32 -12.30
N LEU A 138 -1.27 7.39 -11.84
CA LEU A 138 -0.31 7.61 -10.76
C LEU A 138 1.01 8.11 -11.32
N THR A 139 1.54 9.21 -10.77
CA THR A 139 2.91 9.68 -11.03
C THR A 139 3.73 9.46 -9.78
N PHE A 140 4.91 8.85 -9.92
CA PHE A 140 5.78 8.52 -8.78
C PHE A 140 6.79 9.61 -8.52
N ILE A 141 6.96 9.95 -7.24
CA ILE A 141 7.86 10.99 -6.73
C ILE A 141 8.78 10.34 -5.72
N MET A 142 10.09 10.35 -5.97
CA MET A 142 11.06 9.75 -5.06
C MET A 142 11.38 10.68 -3.88
N ALA A 143 11.32 10.14 -2.67
CA ALA A 143 11.62 10.85 -1.44
C ALA A 143 12.67 10.12 -0.59
N PRO A 144 13.86 9.79 -1.15
CA PRO A 144 14.86 8.99 -0.47
C PRO A 144 15.30 9.66 0.83
N MET A 145 15.44 8.87 1.91
CA MET A 145 15.79 9.32 3.26
C MET A 145 14.74 10.21 3.94
N VAL A 146 13.50 10.19 3.44
CA VAL A 146 12.36 10.83 4.11
C VAL A 146 11.29 9.76 4.46
N HIS A 147 11.47 8.90 5.52
CA HIS A 147 12.70 8.90 6.35
C HIS A 147 13.62 7.69 6.06
N TRP A 148 13.19 6.69 5.29
CA TRP A 148 14.01 5.54 4.85
C TRP A 148 14.51 5.74 3.42
N PRO A 149 15.55 4.96 2.99
CA PRO A 149 16.22 5.18 1.70
C PRO A 149 15.35 4.86 0.48
N GLU A 150 14.28 4.09 0.64
CA GLU A 150 13.41 3.64 -0.44
C GLU A 150 12.08 4.40 -0.52
N VAL A 151 11.85 5.39 0.35
CA VAL A 151 10.56 6.09 0.38
C VAL A 151 10.25 6.75 -0.96
N MET A 152 9.02 6.59 -1.40
CA MET A 152 8.44 7.32 -2.52
C MET A 152 7.01 7.75 -2.19
N MET A 153 6.49 8.67 -2.96
CA MET A 153 5.09 9.09 -2.96
C MET A 153 4.45 8.77 -4.31
N ALA A 154 3.13 8.63 -4.34
CA ALA A 154 2.37 8.49 -5.57
C ALA A 154 1.31 9.58 -5.65
N TYR A 155 1.37 10.39 -6.72
CA TYR A 155 0.37 11.43 -6.98
C TYR A 155 -0.64 10.94 -8.02
N GLU A 156 -1.89 10.80 -7.61
CA GLU A 156 -3.00 10.50 -8.50
C GLU A 156 -3.49 11.79 -9.16
N LYS A 157 -3.36 11.87 -10.48
CA LYS A 157 -3.51 13.11 -11.27
C LYS A 157 -4.95 13.51 -11.53
N THR A 158 -5.86 12.53 -11.60
CA THR A 158 -7.25 12.74 -12.05
C THR A 158 -8.08 13.39 -10.95
N GLU A 159 -8.01 12.86 -9.75
CA GLU A 159 -8.73 13.38 -8.57
C GLU A 159 -7.81 14.18 -7.63
N LYS A 160 -6.52 14.31 -7.98
CA LYS A 160 -5.51 15.12 -7.28
C LYS A 160 -5.28 14.67 -5.84
N VAL A 161 -5.09 13.37 -5.66
CA VAL A 161 -4.78 12.76 -4.37
C VAL A 161 -3.30 12.40 -4.30
N LEU A 162 -2.64 12.77 -3.22
CA LEU A 162 -1.25 12.40 -2.92
C LEU A 162 -1.25 11.31 -1.83
N PHE A 163 -0.60 10.20 -2.14
CA PHE A 163 -0.32 9.11 -1.22
C PHE A 163 1.13 9.12 -0.79
#